data_4cf374072318344345339c48d25cc40d
#
_entry.id   4cf374072318344345339c48d25cc40d
#
_cell.length_a   1.000
_cell.length_b   1.000
_cell.length_c   1.000
_cell.angle_alpha   90.00
_cell.angle_beta   90.00
_cell.angle_gamma   90.00
#
_symmetry.space_group_name_H-M   'P 1'
#
loop_
_entity.id
_entity.type
_entity.pdbx_description
1 polymer ?
#
loop_
_entity_poly.entity_id
_entity_poly.type
_entity_poly.pdbx_seq_one_letter_code
_entity_poly.pdbx_strand_id
1 'polypeptide(L)' 'MNSKDKAEDLVLKYSILKDGHNDLVKQCALIAVDEILEHCYEVMKPFWEEVKQEIELL' A
#
# COMPACT_ATOMS: atom_id res chain seq x y z
N MET A 1 6.09 -4.06 12.88
CA MET A 1 6.10 -3.37 11.58
C MET A 1 5.09 -2.23 11.62
N ASN A 2 5.51 -1.03 11.26
CA ASN A 2 4.59 0.12 11.25
C ASN A 2 4.01 0.35 9.85
N SER A 3 3.07 1.28 9.74
CA SER A 3 2.37 1.54 8.49
C SER A 3 3.31 2.02 7.39
N LYS A 4 4.31 2.82 7.75
CA LYS A 4 5.27 3.32 6.78
C LYS A 4 6.11 2.19 6.19
N ASP A 5 6.59 1.29 7.05
CA ASP A 5 7.38 0.14 6.60
C ASP A 5 6.55 -0.75 5.67
N LYS A 6 5.28 -0.95 6.00
CA LYS A 6 4.40 -1.77 5.17
C LYS A 6 4.16 -1.11 3.82
N ALA A 7 3.97 0.21 3.80
CA ALA A 7 3.78 0.96 2.56
C ALA A 7 5.01 0.84 1.66
N GLU A 8 6.19 1.02 2.22
CA GLU A 8 7.43 0.90 1.47
C GLU A 8 7.61 -0.52 0.91
N ASP A 9 7.29 -1.52 1.71
CA ASP A 9 7.39 -2.92 1.30
C ASP A 9 6.48 -3.22 0.11
N LEU A 10 5.23 -2.74 0.16
CA LEU A 10 4.28 -2.94 -0.93
C LEU A 10 4.75 -2.25 -2.21
N VAL A 11 5.18 -1.01 -2.10
CA VAL A 11 5.66 -0.27 -3.26
C VAL A 11 6.87 -0.95 -3.86
N LEU A 12 7.80 -1.42 -3.03
CA LEU A 12 8.99 -2.11 -3.51
C LEU A 12 8.63 -3.38 -4.27
N LYS A 13 7.70 -4.17 -3.76
CA LYS A 13 7.27 -5.40 -4.42
C LYS A 13 6.70 -5.13 -5.80
N TYR A 14 5.82 -4.14 -5.90
CA TYR A 14 5.22 -3.81 -7.20
C TYR A 14 6.22 -3.14 -8.13
N SER A 15 7.18 -2.41 -7.59
CA SER A 15 8.25 -1.80 -8.37
C SER A 15 9.05 -2.84 -9.15
N ILE A 16 9.34 -3.97 -8.52
CA ILE A 16 10.07 -5.06 -9.17
C ILE A 16 9.27 -5.60 -10.35
N LEU A 17 7.95 -5.70 -10.21
CA LEU A 17 7.07 -6.24 -11.26
C LEU A 17 6.83 -5.26 -12.39
N LYS A 18 6.92 -3.97 -12.14
CA LYS A 18 6.52 -2.92 -13.07
C LYS A 18 7.67 -2.10 -13.62
N ASP A 19 8.89 -2.56 -13.48
CA ASP A 19 10.10 -1.89 -14.00
C ASP A 19 10.24 -0.44 -13.53
N GLY A 20 9.80 -0.15 -12.31
CA GLY A 20 10.03 1.15 -11.70
C GLY A 20 9.15 2.29 -12.17
N HIS A 21 8.04 2.02 -12.84
CA HIS A 21 7.06 3.06 -13.18
C HIS A 21 6.31 3.47 -11.92
N ASN A 22 6.78 4.54 -11.28
CA ASN A 22 6.31 4.93 -9.95
C ASN A 22 4.79 5.15 -9.87
N ASP A 23 4.21 5.81 -10.85
CA ASP A 23 2.78 6.09 -10.82
C ASP A 23 1.94 4.82 -10.87
N LEU A 24 2.30 3.89 -11.75
CA LEU A 24 1.60 2.61 -11.84
C LEU A 24 1.84 1.76 -10.60
N VAL A 25 3.05 1.80 -10.06
CA VAL A 25 3.39 1.06 -8.84
C VAL A 25 2.53 1.56 -7.68
N LYS A 26 2.41 2.88 -7.53
CA LYS A 26 1.57 3.46 -6.47
C LYS A 26 0.11 3.05 -6.64
N GLN A 27 -0.40 3.11 -7.86
CA GLN A 27 -1.79 2.73 -8.13
C GLN A 27 -2.03 1.27 -7.79
N CYS A 28 -1.11 0.38 -8.17
CA CYS A 28 -1.22 -1.03 -7.83
C CYS A 28 -1.24 -1.24 -6.32
N ALA A 29 -0.35 -0.56 -5.60
CA ALA A 29 -0.29 -0.68 -4.15
C ALA A 29 -1.57 -0.15 -3.50
N LEU A 30 -2.09 0.97 -3.99
CA LEU A 30 -3.33 1.53 -3.45
C LEU A 30 -4.51 0.61 -3.69
N ILE A 31 -4.60 0.00 -4.88
CA ILE A 31 -5.66 -0.96 -5.18
C ILE A 31 -5.57 -2.16 -4.23
N ALA A 32 -4.36 -2.66 -4.00
CA ALA A 32 -4.16 -3.78 -3.08
C ALA A 32 -4.62 -3.43 -1.67
N VAL A 33 -4.30 -2.23 -1.19
CA VAL A 33 -4.73 -1.80 0.13
C VAL A 33 -6.24 -1.64 0.20
N ASP A 34 -6.85 -1.09 -0.86
CA ASP A 34 -8.32 -0.97 -0.91
C ASP A 34 -9.00 -2.33 -0.81
N GLU A 35 -8.47 -3.35 -1.49
CA GLU A 35 -8.99 -4.71 -1.39
C GLU A 35 -8.88 -5.24 0.04
N ILE A 36 -7.75 -5.00 0.68
CA ILE A 36 -7.54 -5.41 2.07
C ILE A 36 -8.54 -4.70 2.98
N LEU A 37 -8.77 -3.41 2.77
CA LEU A 37 -9.72 -2.64 3.58
C LEU A 37 -11.14 -3.18 3.46
N GLU A 38 -11.53 -3.66 2.29
CA GLU A 38 -12.86 -4.23 2.10
C GLU A 38 -13.07 -5.53 2.87
N HIS A 39 -12.00 -6.26 3.13
CA HIS A 39 -12.07 -7.60 3.72
C HIS A 39 -11.44 -7.72 5.10
N CYS A 40 -10.87 -6.65 5.64
CA CYS A 40 -10.23 -6.72 6.94
C CYS A 40 -11.21 -6.43 8.07
N TYR A 41 -10.81 -6.84 9.28
CA TYR A 41 -11.59 -6.50 10.47
C TYR A 41 -11.50 -5.00 10.74
N GLU A 42 -12.56 -4.44 11.34
CA GLU A 42 -12.61 -3.01 11.65
C GLU A 42 -11.42 -2.54 12.49
N VAL A 43 -10.95 -3.41 13.38
CA VAL A 43 -9.81 -3.07 14.24
C VAL A 43 -8.54 -2.81 13.43
N MET A 44 -8.43 -3.39 12.24
CA MET A 44 -7.26 -3.23 11.38
C MET A 44 -7.40 -2.09 10.38
N LYS A 45 -8.60 -1.55 10.20
CA LYS A 45 -8.82 -0.49 9.21
C LYS A 45 -7.94 0.74 9.42
N PRO A 46 -7.78 1.26 10.66
CA PRO A 46 -6.90 2.43 10.85
C PRO A 46 -5.48 2.19 10.39
N PHE A 47 -4.95 0.99 10.63
CA PHE A 47 -3.60 0.64 10.17
C PHE A 47 -3.50 0.71 8.66
N TRP A 48 -4.44 0.08 7.94
CA TRP A 48 -4.39 0.04 6.49
C TRP A 48 -4.68 1.38 5.85
N GLU A 49 -5.49 2.22 6.49
CA GLU A 49 -5.71 3.58 6.04
C GLU A 49 -4.42 4.41 6.14
N GLU A 50 -3.64 4.21 7.22
CA GLU A 50 -2.34 4.84 7.34
C GLU A 50 -1.38 4.34 6.28
N VAL A 51 -1.40 3.03 6.00
CA VAL A 51 -0.57 2.47 4.92
C VAL A 51 -0.91 3.14 3.60
N LYS A 52 -2.18 3.33 3.31
CA LYS A 52 -2.62 3.99 2.09
C LYS A 52 -2.07 5.41 2.00
N GLN A 53 -2.16 6.18 3.09
CA GLN A 53 -1.63 7.53 3.13
C GLN A 53 -0.12 7.55 2.91
N GLU A 54 0.60 6.64 3.54
CA GLU A 54 2.04 6.56 3.38
C GLU A 54 2.43 6.23 1.94
N ILE A 55 1.67 5.36 1.27
CA ILE A 55 1.90 5.06 -0.14
C ILE A 55 1.74 6.33 -0.98
N GLU A 56 0.72 7.12 -0.70
CA GLU A 56 0.49 8.36 -1.44
C GLU A 56 1.63 9.36 -1.26
N LEU A 57 2.29 9.33 -0.10
CA LEU A 57 3.43 10.21 0.18
C LEU A 57 4.72 9.75 -0.48
N LEU A 58 4.81 8.51 -0.89
CA LEU A 58 5.99 8.01 -1.58
C LEU A 58 6.03 8.49 -3.03
#